data_4bf3fa1f339356f0b9b5cf18638acd1f
#
_entry.id   4bf3fa1f339356f0b9b5cf18638acd1f
#
_cell.length_a   1.000
_cell.length_b   1.000
_cell.length_c   1.000
_cell.angle_alpha   90.00
_cell.angle_beta   90.00
_cell.angle_gamma   90.00
#
_symmetry.space_group_name_H-M   'P 1'
#
loop_
_entity.id
_entity.type
_entity.pdbx_description
1 polymer ?
#
loop_
_entity_poly.entity_id
_entity_poly.type
_entity_poly.pdbx_seq_one_letter_code
_entity_poly.pdbx_strand_id
1 'polypeptide(L)'
;MAKQVKAAITPVRADDYPEWYQQIIKASDLAEKSPVRGCMVIKPWGYALWENIVRGMDDMFKATGVKNAYFPLFIPLSFLEKEAEHVEGFAKECAVVTHHRLEKSDQGGLVPAGKLAEPLVVRPTSETIIGDSFAKWVSSYRDLPILINQWANVVRWEMRTRIFLRTSEFLWQEGHTAHANAEEAIARTHMMLDVYARFVEDFLAIPVIRGRKTPAERFPGAVDTLCIEAMMQDRKALQAGTSHFLGQNFATASGIRFQNAQEEEEFAWTTSWGSSTRLIGGLIMTHSDDNGLVLPPRIASAHVVLLPIYRSDADREQVMTYTEQLAADLRAQMYHHRPVQVEIDTRDIGGARGWDWIKKGIPVRVEIGPKDIQKDALFVGRRDHDPKQKTSIPRTQFLQEFTTILDDIQRHLFERAQDFRETNTQRLDNREVFDAYFTPRSPEKPEIHGGFALSHWCGAVSYTHLTLPTRCHRCRSRWS
;
A
#
# COMPACT_ATOMS: atom_id res chain seq x y z
N MET A 1 -12.10 38.72 9.90
CA MET A 1 -11.01 37.74 9.85
C MET A 1 -11.50 36.43 10.44
N ALA A 2 -11.67 35.38 9.64
CA ALA A 2 -12.06 34.06 10.14
C ALA A 2 -10.95 33.57 11.08
N LYS A 3 -11.30 33.11 12.29
CA LYS A 3 -10.34 32.47 13.20
C LYS A 3 -9.72 31.30 12.47
N GLN A 4 -8.41 31.40 12.19
CA GLN A 4 -7.64 30.29 11.63
C GLN A 4 -7.78 29.09 12.58
N VAL A 5 -8.45 28.05 12.13
CA VAL A 5 -8.57 26.79 12.88
C VAL A 5 -7.16 26.24 13.01
N LYS A 6 -6.65 26.14 14.22
CA LYS A 6 -5.27 25.67 14.48
C LYS A 6 -5.23 24.18 14.10
N ALA A 7 -4.65 23.87 12.94
CA ALA A 7 -4.42 22.51 12.49
C ALA A 7 -3.39 21.82 13.39
N ALA A 8 -3.52 20.50 13.57
CA ALA A 8 -2.56 19.73 14.38
C ALA A 8 -1.32 19.33 13.56
N ILE A 9 -1.41 19.39 12.24
CA ILE A 9 -0.30 19.13 11.29
C ILE A 9 0.10 20.42 10.61
N THR A 10 1.38 20.68 10.49
CA THR A 10 1.94 21.87 9.84
C THR A 10 3.11 21.44 8.95
N PRO A 11 3.16 21.87 7.67
CA PRO A 11 2.17 22.67 6.94
C PRO A 11 0.83 21.94 6.76
N VAL A 12 -0.24 22.68 6.43
CA VAL A 12 -1.52 22.08 6.02
C VAL A 12 -1.45 21.63 4.56
N ARG A 13 -2.35 20.74 4.15
CA ARG A 13 -2.40 20.15 2.80
C ARG A 13 -2.41 21.20 1.69
N ALA A 14 -3.10 22.30 1.89
CA ALA A 14 -3.25 23.34 0.88
C ALA A 14 -1.95 24.15 0.66
N ASP A 15 -1.08 24.22 1.67
CA ASP A 15 0.14 25.03 1.62
C ASP A 15 1.31 24.23 1.01
N ASP A 16 1.54 23.00 1.51
CA ASP A 16 2.60 22.10 1.03
C ASP A 16 2.19 20.64 1.21
N TYR A 17 1.56 20.06 0.18
CA TYR A 17 1.07 18.68 0.22
C TYR A 17 2.20 17.64 0.39
N PRO A 18 3.36 17.74 -0.29
CA PRO A 18 4.48 16.84 -0.08
C PRO A 18 5.03 16.85 1.34
N GLU A 19 5.19 18.03 1.97
CA GLU A 19 5.67 18.12 3.34
C GLU A 19 4.58 17.71 4.35
N TRP A 20 3.33 18.10 4.12
CA TRP A 20 2.19 17.62 4.92
C TRP A 20 2.17 16.09 5.01
N TYR A 21 2.38 15.39 3.89
CA TYR A 21 2.46 13.94 3.86
C TYR A 21 3.56 13.38 4.78
N GLN A 22 4.76 13.99 4.77
CA GLN A 22 5.85 13.59 5.65
C GLN A 22 5.52 13.87 7.13
N GLN A 23 4.86 14.98 7.41
CA GLN A 23 4.45 15.34 8.76
C GLN A 23 3.35 14.41 9.31
N ILE A 24 2.43 13.93 8.47
CA ILE A 24 1.47 12.87 8.86
C ILE A 24 2.21 11.62 9.31
N ILE A 25 3.15 11.11 8.52
CA ILE A 25 3.92 9.89 8.85
C ILE A 25 4.64 10.04 10.20
N LYS A 26 5.28 11.18 10.40
CA LYS A 26 6.00 11.48 11.63
C LYS A 26 5.07 11.61 12.85
N ALA A 27 3.99 12.38 12.70
CA ALA A 27 3.06 12.66 13.79
C ALA A 27 2.23 11.44 14.21
N SER A 28 1.99 10.51 13.27
CA SER A 28 1.26 9.26 13.52
C SER A 28 2.19 8.10 13.96
N ASP A 29 3.50 8.34 14.02
CA ASP A 29 4.49 7.33 14.44
C ASP A 29 4.52 6.08 13.56
N LEU A 30 4.33 6.24 12.23
CA LEU A 30 4.29 5.13 11.29
C LEU A 30 5.65 4.64 10.85
N ALA A 31 6.54 5.56 10.50
CA ALA A 31 7.85 5.23 9.97
C ALA A 31 8.83 6.41 10.11
N GLU A 32 10.11 6.12 9.97
CA GLU A 32 11.17 7.13 9.92
C GLU A 32 12.26 6.75 8.92
N LYS A 33 13.12 7.71 8.57
CA LYS A 33 14.26 7.46 7.71
C LYS A 33 15.29 6.60 8.45
N SER A 34 15.81 5.58 7.78
CA SER A 34 16.90 4.78 8.29
C SER A 34 18.27 5.47 8.04
N PRO A 35 19.36 5.03 8.68
CA PRO A 35 20.71 5.43 8.32
C PRO A 35 21.10 5.08 6.88
N VAL A 36 20.46 4.07 6.29
CA VAL A 36 20.68 3.69 4.90
C VAL A 36 19.83 4.59 4.00
N ARG A 37 20.50 5.36 3.15
CA ARG A 37 19.81 6.30 2.25
C ARG A 37 18.75 5.59 1.40
N GLY A 38 17.54 6.14 1.43
CA GLY A 38 16.43 5.62 0.65
C GLY A 38 15.65 4.47 1.30
N CYS A 39 16.14 3.92 2.40
CA CYS A 39 15.42 2.92 3.18
C CYS A 39 14.66 3.57 4.35
N MET A 40 13.63 2.89 4.83
CA MET A 40 12.83 3.35 5.97
C MET A 40 12.82 2.32 7.10
N VAL A 41 12.65 2.81 8.32
CA VAL A 41 12.26 2.00 9.46
C VAL A 41 10.75 2.12 9.59
N ILE A 42 10.02 1.03 9.46
CA ILE A 42 8.58 0.99 9.73
C ILE A 42 8.41 0.71 11.22
N LYS A 43 7.82 1.65 11.96
CA LYS A 43 7.60 1.54 13.40
C LYS A 43 6.44 0.60 13.73
N PRO A 44 6.30 0.13 14.98
CA PRO A 44 5.27 -0.85 15.34
C PRO A 44 3.85 -0.45 14.92
N TRP A 45 3.47 0.83 15.06
CA TRP A 45 2.14 1.31 14.66
C TRP A 45 1.92 1.22 13.13
N GLY A 46 2.95 1.56 12.34
CA GLY A 46 2.93 1.42 10.89
C GLY A 46 3.04 -0.03 10.43
N TYR A 47 3.82 -0.85 11.14
CA TYR A 47 3.99 -2.26 10.79
C TYR A 47 2.70 -3.06 11.02
N ALA A 48 1.95 -2.74 12.07
CA ALA A 48 0.64 -3.34 12.31
C ALA A 48 -0.36 -3.08 11.16
N LEU A 49 -0.27 -1.94 10.46
CA LEU A 49 -1.04 -1.71 9.23
C LEU A 49 -0.63 -2.70 8.14
N TRP A 50 0.68 -2.91 7.95
CA TRP A 50 1.19 -3.86 6.97
C TRP A 50 0.76 -5.30 7.30
N GLU A 51 0.83 -5.73 8.56
CA GLU A 51 0.35 -7.05 9.00
C GLU A 51 -1.13 -7.26 8.69
N ASN A 52 -1.96 -6.21 8.88
CA ASN A 52 -3.39 -6.27 8.55
C ASN A 52 -3.63 -6.32 7.03
N ILE A 53 -2.82 -5.60 6.22
CA ILE A 53 -2.85 -5.69 4.76
C ILE A 53 -2.46 -7.09 4.31
N VAL A 54 -1.36 -7.63 4.84
CA VAL A 54 -0.89 -8.99 4.54
C VAL A 54 -1.98 -10.01 4.82
N ARG A 55 -2.56 -9.98 6.02
CA ARG A 55 -3.61 -10.94 6.42
C ARG A 55 -4.81 -10.91 5.49
N GLY A 56 -5.40 -9.72 5.28
CA GLY A 56 -6.61 -9.60 4.46
C GLY A 56 -6.37 -9.98 3.01
N MET A 57 -5.23 -9.59 2.45
CA MET A 57 -4.88 -9.88 1.05
C MET A 57 -4.49 -11.35 0.86
N ASP A 58 -3.76 -11.95 1.81
CA ASP A 58 -3.35 -13.35 1.79
C ASP A 58 -4.55 -14.31 1.83
N ASP A 59 -5.55 -14.00 2.67
CA ASP A 59 -6.80 -14.75 2.71
C ASP A 59 -7.53 -14.72 1.35
N MET A 60 -7.57 -13.55 0.70
CA MET A 60 -8.16 -13.42 -0.63
C MET A 60 -7.37 -14.18 -1.70
N PHE A 61 -6.04 -14.22 -1.64
CA PHE A 61 -5.20 -15.01 -2.56
C PHE A 61 -5.45 -16.50 -2.37
N LYS A 62 -5.42 -16.98 -1.14
CA LYS A 62 -5.68 -18.39 -0.81
C LYS A 62 -7.06 -18.85 -1.28
N ALA A 63 -8.07 -17.98 -1.20
CA ALA A 63 -9.41 -18.25 -1.73
C ALA A 63 -9.43 -18.48 -3.26
N THR A 64 -8.39 -18.06 -4.00
CA THR A 64 -8.22 -18.31 -5.43
C THR A 64 -7.33 -19.52 -5.74
N GLY A 65 -6.94 -20.31 -4.72
CA GLY A 65 -6.08 -21.49 -4.85
C GLY A 65 -4.58 -21.18 -4.81
N VAL A 66 -4.18 -19.94 -4.62
CA VAL A 66 -2.76 -19.53 -4.51
C VAL A 66 -2.16 -20.03 -3.20
N LYS A 67 -0.90 -20.49 -3.26
CA LYS A 67 -0.13 -20.92 -2.09
C LYS A 67 1.09 -20.04 -1.90
N ASN A 68 1.46 -19.78 -0.65
CA ASN A 68 2.68 -19.03 -0.35
C ASN A 68 3.92 -19.90 -0.51
N ALA A 69 4.97 -19.31 -1.09
CA ALA A 69 6.30 -19.88 -1.20
C ALA A 69 7.34 -18.83 -0.81
N TYR A 70 8.61 -19.22 -0.69
CA TYR A 70 9.71 -18.30 -0.43
C TYR A 70 10.89 -18.63 -1.35
N PHE A 71 11.47 -17.60 -1.97
CA PHE A 71 12.63 -17.70 -2.85
C PHE A 71 13.79 -16.87 -2.31
N PRO A 72 15.04 -17.23 -2.64
CA PRO A 72 16.23 -16.55 -2.14
C PRO A 72 16.25 -15.05 -2.47
N LEU A 73 16.83 -14.28 -1.55
CA LEU A 73 17.07 -12.84 -1.72
C LEU A 73 18.04 -12.54 -2.87
N PHE A 74 19.03 -13.41 -3.05
CA PHE A 74 20.12 -13.23 -4.01
C PHE A 74 19.83 -13.98 -5.31
N ILE A 75 20.08 -13.30 -6.44
CA ILE A 75 19.96 -13.84 -7.79
C ILE A 75 21.35 -13.84 -8.40
N PRO A 76 21.87 -14.96 -8.95
CA PRO A 76 23.11 -14.97 -9.71
C PRO A 76 23.04 -14.01 -10.89
N LEU A 77 24.12 -13.25 -11.15
CA LEU A 77 24.15 -12.27 -12.24
C LEU A 77 23.87 -12.93 -13.60
N SER A 78 24.38 -14.15 -13.80
CA SER A 78 24.16 -14.94 -15.02
C SER A 78 22.68 -15.21 -15.33
N PHE A 79 21.79 -15.22 -14.31
CA PHE A 79 20.35 -15.39 -14.53
C PHE A 79 19.74 -14.15 -15.17
N LEU A 80 20.17 -12.95 -14.73
CA LEU A 80 19.71 -11.69 -15.31
C LEU A 80 20.26 -11.46 -16.71
N GLU A 81 21.48 -11.95 -17.01
CA GLU A 81 22.08 -11.84 -18.34
C GLU A 81 21.30 -12.66 -19.38
N LYS A 82 20.71 -13.80 -19.01
CA LYS A 82 19.87 -14.61 -19.90
C LYS A 82 18.58 -13.89 -20.30
N GLU A 83 18.13 -12.97 -19.48
CA GLU A 83 16.91 -12.18 -19.68
C GLU A 83 17.22 -10.71 -20.03
N ALA A 84 18.45 -10.39 -20.47
CA ALA A 84 18.95 -9.02 -20.63
C ALA A 84 18.01 -8.13 -21.46
N GLU A 85 17.34 -8.66 -22.47
CA GLU A 85 16.35 -7.93 -23.28
C GLU A 85 15.10 -7.52 -22.48
N HIS A 86 14.75 -8.27 -21.41
CA HIS A 86 13.60 -8.00 -20.55
C HIS A 86 13.97 -7.21 -19.29
N VAL A 87 15.24 -7.24 -18.88
CA VAL A 87 15.74 -6.65 -17.62
C VAL A 87 16.25 -5.21 -17.80
N GLU A 88 16.38 -4.71 -19.01
CA GLU A 88 16.95 -3.37 -19.30
C GLU A 88 16.36 -2.24 -18.46
N GLY A 89 15.07 -2.34 -18.10
CA GLY A 89 14.38 -1.40 -17.22
C GLY A 89 14.81 -1.45 -15.74
N PHE A 90 15.28 -2.61 -15.24
CA PHE A 90 15.66 -2.82 -13.84
C PHE A 90 17.18 -2.82 -13.62
N ALA A 91 17.97 -3.09 -14.65
CA ALA A 91 19.43 -3.24 -14.57
C ALA A 91 20.13 -2.01 -13.97
N LYS A 92 19.56 -0.82 -14.17
CA LYS A 92 20.13 0.45 -13.70
C LYS A 92 19.93 0.72 -12.20
N GLU A 93 19.05 -0.04 -11.53
CA GLU A 93 18.64 0.18 -10.14
C GLU A 93 18.92 -1.02 -9.25
N CYS A 94 19.79 -1.96 -9.66
CA CYS A 94 20.12 -3.15 -8.89
C CYS A 94 21.19 -2.88 -7.84
N ALA A 95 21.03 -3.46 -6.66
CA ALA A 95 22.09 -3.60 -5.66
C ALA A 95 22.87 -4.90 -5.93
N VAL A 96 24.20 -4.82 -6.03
CA VAL A 96 25.07 -5.94 -6.39
C VAL A 96 26.00 -6.30 -5.24
N VAL A 97 26.03 -7.58 -4.87
CA VAL A 97 26.93 -8.12 -3.85
C VAL A 97 28.11 -8.79 -4.55
N THR A 98 29.31 -8.27 -4.26
CA THR A 98 30.57 -8.70 -4.92
C THR A 98 31.54 -9.41 -3.99
N HIS A 99 31.31 -9.36 -2.66
CA HIS A 99 32.17 -9.92 -1.62
C HIS A 99 31.34 -10.64 -0.55
N HIS A 100 31.90 -11.65 0.08
CA HIS A 100 31.17 -12.46 1.06
C HIS A 100 31.66 -12.29 2.52
N ARG A 101 32.70 -11.46 2.76
CA ARG A 101 33.21 -11.20 4.11
C ARG A 101 33.83 -9.81 4.23
N LEU A 102 34.13 -9.44 5.47
CA LEU A 102 34.91 -8.25 5.82
C LEU A 102 36.23 -8.67 6.47
N GLU A 103 37.29 -7.93 6.18
CA GLU A 103 38.62 -8.08 6.80
C GLU A 103 39.08 -6.74 7.38
N LYS A 104 40.01 -6.80 8.35
CA LYS A 104 40.66 -5.59 8.88
C LYS A 104 41.60 -5.00 7.83
N SER A 105 41.48 -3.72 7.59
CA SER A 105 42.42 -2.97 6.75
C SER A 105 43.66 -2.58 7.53
N ASP A 106 44.84 -2.56 6.87
CA ASP A 106 46.09 -2.04 7.43
C ASP A 106 46.02 -0.56 7.81
N GLN A 107 45.06 0.19 7.23
CA GLN A 107 44.79 1.59 7.53
C GLN A 107 43.74 1.77 8.63
N GLY A 108 43.28 0.68 9.26
CA GLY A 108 42.18 0.65 10.22
C GLY A 108 40.82 0.53 9.59
N GLY A 109 39.84 0.00 10.36
CA GLY A 109 38.49 -0.25 9.89
C GLY A 109 38.31 -1.60 9.21
N LEU A 110 37.16 -1.78 8.56
CA LEU A 110 36.77 -3.00 7.84
C LEU A 110 36.64 -2.71 6.35
N VAL A 111 37.14 -3.62 5.52
CA VAL A 111 37.02 -3.56 4.05
C VAL A 111 36.40 -4.84 3.51
N PRO A 112 35.65 -4.79 2.39
CA PRO A 112 35.16 -5.96 1.71
C PRO A 112 36.31 -6.88 1.29
N ALA A 113 36.15 -8.18 1.55
CA ALA A 113 37.13 -9.20 1.19
C ALA A 113 36.44 -10.50 0.73
N GLY A 114 37.21 -11.40 0.15
CA GLY A 114 36.64 -12.62 -0.39
C GLY A 114 35.70 -12.33 -1.56
N LYS A 115 36.25 -11.81 -2.66
CA LYS A 115 35.49 -11.57 -3.90
C LYS A 115 34.76 -12.82 -4.35
N LEU A 116 33.47 -12.70 -4.67
CA LEU A 116 32.69 -13.78 -5.23
C LEU A 116 33.16 -14.11 -6.64
N ALA A 117 33.17 -15.41 -7.00
CA ALA A 117 33.46 -15.85 -8.36
C ALA A 117 32.42 -15.30 -9.35
N GLU A 118 31.16 -15.26 -8.94
CA GLU A 118 30.07 -14.62 -9.66
C GLU A 118 29.37 -13.61 -8.73
N PRO A 119 29.17 -12.36 -9.17
CA PRO A 119 28.37 -11.39 -8.43
C PRO A 119 26.93 -11.84 -8.22
N LEU A 120 26.33 -11.44 -7.10
CA LEU A 120 24.93 -11.70 -6.80
C LEU A 120 24.15 -10.38 -6.82
N VAL A 121 22.95 -10.41 -7.34
CA VAL A 121 22.05 -9.26 -7.34
C VAL A 121 21.03 -9.45 -6.22
N VAL A 122 20.84 -8.41 -5.41
CA VAL A 122 19.72 -8.36 -4.45
C VAL A 122 18.45 -8.20 -5.28
N ARG A 123 17.49 -9.12 -5.17
CA ARG A 123 16.31 -9.18 -6.03
C ARG A 123 15.60 -7.84 -6.17
N PRO A 124 15.45 -7.28 -7.37
CA PRO A 124 14.56 -6.14 -7.66
C PRO A 124 13.13 -6.60 -7.95
N THR A 125 12.99 -7.85 -8.35
CA THR A 125 11.80 -8.67 -8.61
C THR A 125 12.25 -10.11 -8.77
N SER A 126 11.37 -11.09 -8.77
CA SER A 126 11.76 -12.50 -8.64
C SER A 126 11.42 -13.38 -9.86
N GLU A 127 10.99 -12.81 -11.00
CA GLU A 127 10.63 -13.60 -12.20
C GLU A 127 11.73 -14.59 -12.59
N THR A 128 13.00 -14.15 -12.62
CA THR A 128 14.15 -14.96 -13.01
C THR A 128 14.40 -16.15 -12.11
N ILE A 129 14.47 -15.93 -10.79
CA ILE A 129 14.75 -17.00 -9.82
C ILE A 129 13.56 -17.95 -9.67
N ILE A 130 12.33 -17.45 -9.82
CA ILE A 130 11.12 -18.25 -9.80
C ILE A 130 11.00 -19.05 -11.09
N GLY A 131 11.35 -18.45 -12.23
CA GLY A 131 11.38 -19.13 -13.53
C GLY A 131 12.29 -20.35 -13.55
N ASP A 132 13.50 -20.25 -12.98
CA ASP A 132 14.42 -21.41 -12.81
C ASP A 132 13.81 -22.53 -11.95
N SER A 133 13.04 -22.16 -10.93
CA SER A 133 12.34 -23.15 -10.11
C SER A 133 11.16 -23.79 -10.85
N PHE A 134 10.38 -23.00 -11.58
CA PHE A 134 9.26 -23.50 -12.37
C PHE A 134 9.73 -24.46 -13.48
N ALA A 135 10.86 -24.16 -14.13
CA ALA A 135 11.46 -25.05 -15.11
C ALA A 135 11.82 -26.46 -14.56
N LYS A 136 12.05 -26.54 -13.24
CA LYS A 136 12.32 -27.82 -12.55
C LYS A 136 11.06 -28.50 -12.03
N TRP A 137 10.01 -27.73 -11.73
CA TRP A 137 8.77 -28.24 -11.12
C TRP A 137 7.75 -28.69 -12.16
N VAL A 138 7.84 -28.16 -13.39
CA VAL A 138 6.91 -28.46 -14.47
C VAL A 138 7.55 -29.45 -15.42
N SER A 139 6.90 -30.58 -15.64
CA SER A 139 7.29 -31.61 -16.63
C SER A 139 6.12 -32.01 -17.52
N SER A 140 4.89 -31.91 -17.01
CA SER A 140 3.67 -32.33 -17.65
C SER A 140 2.56 -31.32 -17.46
N TYR A 141 1.58 -31.28 -18.36
CA TYR A 141 0.36 -30.49 -18.19
C TYR A 141 -0.39 -30.76 -16.89
N ARG A 142 -0.16 -31.91 -16.24
CA ARG A 142 -0.75 -32.26 -14.93
C ARG A 142 -0.13 -31.52 -13.77
N ASP A 143 1.05 -30.94 -13.94
CA ASP A 143 1.72 -30.10 -12.95
C ASP A 143 1.20 -28.66 -12.96
N LEU A 144 0.39 -28.30 -13.97
CA LEU A 144 -0.19 -26.97 -14.18
C LEU A 144 -1.67 -26.92 -13.76
N PRO A 145 -2.18 -25.78 -13.26
CA PRO A 145 -1.41 -24.55 -13.08
C PRO A 145 -0.59 -24.55 -11.79
N ILE A 146 0.59 -23.90 -11.82
CA ILE A 146 1.31 -23.49 -10.61
C ILE A 146 0.82 -22.11 -10.21
N LEU A 147 0.39 -21.97 -8.94
CA LEU A 147 -0.17 -20.73 -8.40
C LEU A 147 0.52 -20.40 -7.10
N ILE A 148 1.49 -19.49 -7.13
CA ILE A 148 2.25 -19.13 -5.93
C ILE A 148 2.25 -17.62 -5.67
N ASN A 149 2.48 -17.27 -4.42
CA ASN A 149 2.73 -15.94 -3.92
C ASN A 149 3.92 -15.95 -2.96
N GLN A 150 4.67 -14.86 -2.91
CA GLN A 150 5.69 -14.65 -1.88
C GLN A 150 5.51 -13.27 -1.23
N TRP A 151 5.54 -13.25 0.10
CA TRP A 151 5.67 -12.04 0.90
C TRP A 151 7.15 -11.80 1.18
N ALA A 152 7.69 -10.69 0.71
CA ALA A 152 9.13 -10.46 0.73
C ALA A 152 9.49 -8.98 0.70
N ASN A 153 10.77 -8.69 0.82
CA ASN A 153 11.34 -7.40 0.45
C ASN A 153 12.01 -7.47 -0.93
N VAL A 154 12.15 -6.33 -1.57
CA VAL A 154 12.95 -6.13 -2.78
C VAL A 154 13.75 -4.85 -2.66
N VAL A 155 14.83 -4.75 -3.45
CA VAL A 155 15.69 -3.58 -3.50
C VAL A 155 15.75 -3.03 -4.94
N ARG A 156 15.33 -1.77 -5.08
CA ARG A 156 15.47 -0.97 -6.31
C ARG A 156 16.15 0.33 -5.94
N TRP A 157 17.35 0.57 -6.44
CA TRP A 157 18.22 1.68 -6.02
C TRP A 157 17.66 3.04 -6.43
N GLU A 158 16.68 3.51 -5.67
CA GLU A 158 15.91 4.70 -5.98
C GLU A 158 16.63 5.98 -5.58
N MET A 159 16.72 6.92 -6.50
CA MET A 159 17.40 8.20 -6.27
C MET A 159 16.51 9.27 -5.62
N ARG A 160 15.19 9.19 -5.79
CA ARG A 160 14.21 10.17 -5.31
C ARG A 160 13.22 9.54 -4.34
N THR A 161 13.69 9.24 -3.16
CA THR A 161 12.94 8.46 -2.16
C THR A 161 11.86 9.26 -1.46
N ARG A 162 10.74 8.57 -1.17
CA ARG A 162 9.64 9.03 -0.31
C ARG A 162 9.12 7.86 0.49
N ILE A 163 9.04 8.01 1.82
CA ILE A 163 8.58 6.96 2.74
C ILE A 163 7.24 6.38 2.26
N PHE A 164 7.12 5.06 2.23
CA PHE A 164 6.05 4.22 1.72
C PHE A 164 5.80 4.28 0.20
N LEU A 165 5.94 5.43 -0.44
CA LEU A 165 5.58 5.61 -1.84
C LEU A 165 6.69 5.16 -2.80
N ARG A 166 7.94 5.47 -2.46
CA ARG A 166 9.10 5.20 -3.30
C ARG A 166 10.35 5.12 -2.42
N THR A 167 10.77 3.92 -2.06
CA THR A 167 11.95 3.66 -1.23
C THR A 167 12.87 2.68 -1.93
N SER A 168 14.16 2.68 -1.57
CA SER A 168 15.14 1.77 -2.16
C SER A 168 14.89 0.34 -1.75
N GLU A 169 14.45 0.10 -0.52
CA GLU A 169 13.94 -1.17 -0.04
C GLU A 169 12.49 -1.00 0.37
N PHE A 170 11.66 -1.98 0.06
CA PHE A 170 10.26 -2.01 0.47
C PHE A 170 9.75 -3.44 0.62
N LEU A 171 8.71 -3.60 1.45
CA LEU A 171 7.97 -4.84 1.57
C LEU A 171 6.89 -4.89 0.50
N TRP A 172 6.69 -6.06 -0.05
CA TRP A 172 5.66 -6.29 -1.04
C TRP A 172 5.15 -7.74 -1.02
N GLN A 173 4.18 -8.01 -1.82
CA GLN A 173 3.87 -9.34 -2.29
C GLN A 173 4.08 -9.39 -3.80
N GLU A 174 4.53 -10.52 -4.28
CA GLU A 174 4.60 -10.85 -5.69
C GLU A 174 4.03 -12.25 -5.90
N GLY A 175 3.07 -12.34 -6.82
CA GLY A 175 2.52 -13.60 -7.23
C GLY A 175 3.02 -13.99 -8.60
N HIS A 176 3.26 -15.29 -8.80
CA HIS A 176 3.75 -15.85 -10.04
C HIS A 176 3.00 -17.12 -10.36
N THR A 177 2.59 -17.26 -11.61
CA THR A 177 1.81 -18.45 -12.02
C THR A 177 2.30 -18.98 -13.36
N ALA A 178 2.12 -20.29 -13.57
CA ALA A 178 2.35 -20.94 -14.85
C ALA A 178 1.11 -21.76 -15.24
N HIS A 179 0.71 -21.71 -16.50
CA HIS A 179 -0.50 -22.29 -17.05
C HIS A 179 -0.21 -23.06 -18.34
N ALA A 180 -1.08 -24.01 -18.68
CA ALA A 180 -0.97 -24.82 -19.89
C ALA A 180 -1.37 -24.05 -21.16
N ASN A 181 -2.23 -23.02 -21.04
CA ASN A 181 -2.72 -22.26 -22.19
C ASN A 181 -2.87 -20.77 -21.87
N ALA A 182 -3.01 -19.96 -22.93
CA ALA A 182 -3.11 -18.52 -22.83
C ALA A 182 -4.39 -18.07 -22.12
N GLU A 183 -5.50 -18.74 -22.38
CA GLU A 183 -6.82 -18.39 -21.84
C GLU A 183 -6.82 -18.45 -20.32
N GLU A 184 -6.26 -19.49 -19.74
CA GLU A 184 -6.12 -19.62 -18.28
C GLU A 184 -5.24 -18.52 -17.69
N ALA A 185 -4.10 -18.22 -18.31
CA ALA A 185 -3.19 -17.19 -17.88
C ALA A 185 -3.83 -15.78 -17.95
N ILE A 186 -4.55 -15.48 -19.03
CA ILE A 186 -5.30 -14.23 -19.19
C ILE A 186 -6.40 -14.12 -18.12
N ALA A 187 -7.19 -15.19 -17.92
CA ALA A 187 -8.22 -15.23 -16.90
C ALA A 187 -7.63 -15.01 -15.49
N ARG A 188 -6.48 -15.61 -15.19
CA ARG A 188 -5.74 -15.41 -13.94
C ARG A 188 -5.30 -13.96 -13.79
N THR A 189 -4.77 -13.33 -14.84
CA THR A 189 -4.35 -11.93 -14.84
C THR A 189 -5.50 -10.99 -14.45
N HIS A 190 -6.69 -11.20 -15.03
CA HIS A 190 -7.89 -10.43 -14.67
C HIS A 190 -8.38 -10.72 -13.26
N MET A 191 -8.42 -11.98 -12.86
CA MET A 191 -8.85 -12.40 -11.53
C MET A 191 -8.01 -11.73 -10.44
N MET A 192 -6.68 -11.68 -10.59
CA MET A 192 -5.80 -11.08 -9.59
C MET A 192 -5.93 -9.57 -9.53
N LEU A 193 -6.18 -8.90 -10.66
CA LEU A 193 -6.53 -7.48 -10.65
C LEU A 193 -7.82 -7.21 -9.86
N ASP A 194 -8.84 -8.05 -10.04
CA ASP A 194 -10.10 -7.92 -9.32
C ASP A 194 -9.94 -8.20 -7.82
N VAL A 195 -9.06 -9.12 -7.42
CA VAL A 195 -8.69 -9.34 -6.01
C VAL A 195 -8.08 -8.07 -5.43
N TYR A 196 -7.11 -7.45 -6.12
CA TYR A 196 -6.53 -6.18 -5.68
C TYR A 196 -7.56 -5.06 -5.55
N ALA A 197 -8.41 -4.91 -6.57
CA ALA A 197 -9.43 -3.87 -6.55
C ALA A 197 -10.38 -4.04 -5.36
N ARG A 198 -10.92 -5.25 -5.16
CA ARG A 198 -11.79 -5.55 -4.01
C ARG A 198 -11.07 -5.33 -2.69
N PHE A 199 -9.81 -5.76 -2.55
CA PHE A 199 -9.05 -5.53 -1.33
C PHE A 199 -8.90 -4.04 -1.04
N VAL A 200 -8.49 -3.25 -2.01
CA VAL A 200 -8.26 -1.80 -1.84
C VAL A 200 -9.57 -1.07 -1.55
N GLU A 201 -10.67 -1.44 -2.22
CA GLU A 201 -11.99 -0.86 -2.00
C GLU A 201 -12.57 -1.27 -0.63
N ASP A 202 -12.54 -2.57 -0.30
CA ASP A 202 -13.18 -3.10 0.90
C ASP A 202 -12.38 -2.84 2.18
N PHE A 203 -11.05 -2.99 2.15
CA PHE A 203 -10.21 -2.90 3.34
C PHE A 203 -9.60 -1.50 3.52
N LEU A 204 -9.12 -0.88 2.45
CA LEU A 204 -8.51 0.44 2.52
C LEU A 204 -9.53 1.57 2.33
N ALA A 205 -10.77 1.26 1.99
CA ALA A 205 -11.82 2.22 1.66
C ALA A 205 -11.39 3.21 0.55
N ILE A 206 -10.59 2.74 -0.43
CA ILE A 206 -10.08 3.56 -1.53
C ILE A 206 -10.72 3.10 -2.83
N PRO A 207 -11.58 3.90 -3.46
CA PRO A 207 -12.16 3.58 -4.76
C PRO A 207 -11.10 3.63 -5.86
N VAL A 208 -11.03 2.58 -6.70
CA VAL A 208 -10.03 2.45 -7.76
C VAL A 208 -10.66 2.37 -9.15
N ILE A 209 -9.86 2.70 -10.15
CA ILE A 209 -10.16 2.50 -11.56
C ILE A 209 -9.30 1.34 -12.06
N ARG A 210 -9.95 0.33 -12.65
CA ARG A 210 -9.28 -0.79 -13.31
C ARG A 210 -8.97 -0.39 -14.75
N GLY A 211 -7.75 -0.66 -15.19
CA GLY A 211 -7.33 -0.28 -16.54
C GLY A 211 -6.22 -1.15 -17.10
N ARG A 212 -5.98 -0.97 -18.38
CA ARG A 212 -4.87 -1.57 -19.13
C ARG A 212 -3.82 -0.49 -19.40
N LYS A 213 -2.55 -0.79 -19.15
CA LYS A 213 -1.47 0.13 -19.47
C LYS A 213 -1.22 0.21 -20.96
N THR A 214 -0.83 1.40 -21.41
CA THR A 214 -0.36 1.59 -22.80
C THR A 214 0.92 0.79 -23.04
N PRO A 215 1.25 0.42 -24.29
CA PRO A 215 2.48 -0.33 -24.58
C PRO A 215 3.75 0.29 -24.01
N ALA A 216 3.85 1.62 -23.96
CA ALA A 216 5.00 2.34 -23.43
C ALA A 216 5.15 2.27 -21.91
N GLU A 217 4.11 1.87 -21.18
CA GLU A 217 4.10 1.81 -19.70
C GLU A 217 3.91 0.38 -19.17
N ARG A 218 3.91 -0.62 -20.05
CA ARG A 218 3.84 -2.03 -19.67
C ARG A 218 5.06 -2.43 -18.85
N PHE A 219 4.88 -3.45 -18.02
CA PHE A 219 6.01 -4.11 -17.38
C PHE A 219 6.95 -4.68 -18.46
N PRO A 220 8.27 -4.45 -18.37
CA PRO A 220 9.22 -4.96 -19.34
C PRO A 220 9.08 -6.48 -19.51
N GLY A 221 8.97 -6.95 -20.76
CA GLY A 221 8.75 -8.36 -21.08
C GLY A 221 7.30 -8.84 -21.00
N ALA A 222 6.36 -8.06 -20.48
CA ALA A 222 4.95 -8.44 -20.46
C ALA A 222 4.27 -8.19 -21.82
N VAL A 223 3.42 -9.13 -22.23
CA VAL A 223 2.51 -8.97 -23.39
C VAL A 223 1.41 -7.98 -23.07
N ASP A 224 0.90 -8.02 -21.82
CA ASP A 224 -0.11 -7.09 -21.34
C ASP A 224 0.07 -6.76 -19.85
N THR A 225 -0.32 -5.56 -19.45
CA THR A 225 -0.28 -5.12 -18.05
C THR A 225 -1.57 -4.43 -17.68
N LEU A 226 -2.24 -5.00 -16.70
CA LEU A 226 -3.41 -4.41 -16.05
C LEU A 226 -2.99 -3.73 -14.76
N CYS A 227 -3.69 -2.68 -14.36
CA CYS A 227 -3.44 -1.97 -13.11
C CYS A 227 -4.73 -1.44 -12.48
N ILE A 228 -4.65 -1.18 -11.19
CA ILE A 228 -5.63 -0.38 -10.47
C ILE A 228 -4.98 0.95 -10.07
N GLU A 229 -5.71 2.04 -10.27
CA GLU A 229 -5.26 3.39 -9.92
C GLU A 229 -6.29 4.09 -9.03
N ALA A 230 -5.79 4.75 -7.99
CA ALA A 230 -6.58 5.55 -7.07
C ALA A 230 -6.31 7.04 -7.26
N MET A 231 -7.28 7.90 -6.96
CA MET A 231 -7.09 9.34 -6.93
C MET A 231 -6.71 9.79 -5.53
N MET A 232 -5.58 10.49 -5.42
CA MET A 232 -5.12 11.10 -4.17
C MET A 232 -5.72 12.50 -3.99
N GLN A 233 -5.67 13.07 -2.77
CA GLN A 233 -6.27 14.38 -2.49
C GLN A 233 -5.61 15.54 -3.27
N ASP A 234 -4.39 15.36 -3.80
CA ASP A 234 -3.77 16.28 -4.75
C ASP A 234 -4.21 16.04 -6.20
N ARG A 235 -5.24 15.22 -6.40
CA ARG A 235 -5.84 14.82 -7.68
C ARG A 235 -4.93 14.04 -8.62
N LYS A 236 -3.81 13.53 -8.12
CA LYS A 236 -2.90 12.66 -8.87
C LYS A 236 -3.31 11.21 -8.77
N ALA A 237 -2.98 10.43 -9.80
CA ALA A 237 -3.13 8.99 -9.78
C ALA A 237 -2.03 8.33 -8.95
N LEU A 238 -2.40 7.30 -8.19
CA LEU A 238 -1.50 6.37 -7.55
C LEU A 238 -1.80 4.96 -8.04
N GLN A 239 -0.80 4.31 -8.65
CA GLN A 239 -0.89 2.89 -8.96
C GLN A 239 -0.87 2.08 -7.67
N ALA A 240 -1.94 1.34 -7.41
CA ALA A 240 -2.15 0.58 -6.17
C ALA A 240 -1.88 -0.92 -6.31
N GLY A 241 -1.85 -1.45 -7.53
CA GLY A 241 -1.53 -2.84 -7.82
C GLY A 241 -1.46 -3.08 -9.32
N THR A 242 -0.69 -4.09 -9.74
CA THR A 242 -0.54 -4.50 -11.14
C THR A 242 -0.68 -5.99 -11.30
N SER A 243 -1.19 -6.41 -12.45
CA SER A 243 -1.26 -7.79 -12.87
C SER A 243 -0.82 -7.90 -14.33
N HIS A 244 0.13 -8.79 -14.59
CA HIS A 244 0.84 -8.89 -15.87
C HIS A 244 0.55 -10.23 -16.52
N PHE A 245 0.10 -10.22 -17.77
CA PHE A 245 0.15 -11.35 -18.65
C PHE A 245 1.51 -11.35 -19.33
N LEU A 246 2.38 -12.29 -18.97
CA LEU A 246 3.75 -12.38 -19.48
C LEU A 246 3.83 -13.16 -20.79
N GLY A 247 2.73 -13.82 -21.20
CA GLY A 247 2.75 -14.71 -22.34
C GLY A 247 3.71 -15.88 -22.11
N GLN A 248 4.54 -16.18 -23.10
CA GLN A 248 5.57 -17.19 -23.03
C GLN A 248 6.99 -16.59 -22.95
N ASN A 249 7.13 -15.27 -22.87
CA ASN A 249 8.44 -14.60 -22.94
C ASN A 249 9.39 -15.08 -21.83
N PHE A 250 8.96 -15.01 -20.57
CA PHE A 250 9.75 -15.49 -19.43
C PHE A 250 9.87 -17.03 -19.41
N ALA A 251 8.84 -17.74 -19.84
CA ALA A 251 8.88 -19.20 -19.91
C ALA A 251 9.92 -19.68 -20.93
N THR A 252 10.04 -19.00 -22.07
CA THR A 252 11.05 -19.30 -23.09
C THR A 252 12.46 -18.99 -22.56
N ALA A 253 12.67 -17.83 -21.94
CA ALA A 253 13.96 -17.45 -21.39
C ALA A 253 14.44 -18.37 -20.25
N SER A 254 13.53 -18.82 -19.38
CA SER A 254 13.83 -19.70 -18.24
C SER A 254 13.72 -21.19 -18.57
N GLY A 255 13.21 -21.55 -19.76
CA GLY A 255 13.05 -22.96 -20.18
C GLY A 255 11.90 -23.69 -19.48
N ILE A 256 10.81 -23.00 -19.13
CA ILE A 256 9.63 -23.62 -18.48
C ILE A 256 8.82 -24.35 -19.53
N ARG A 257 9.06 -25.67 -19.69
CA ARG A 257 8.44 -26.53 -20.68
C ARG A 257 7.64 -27.65 -20.03
N PHE A 258 6.63 -28.14 -20.71
CA PHE A 258 5.85 -29.28 -20.29
C PHE A 258 5.42 -30.13 -21.49
N GLN A 259 5.14 -31.41 -21.25
CA GLN A 259 4.46 -32.27 -22.22
C GLN A 259 2.96 -32.05 -22.12
N ASN A 260 2.33 -31.73 -23.26
CA ASN A 260 0.88 -31.63 -23.37
C ASN A 260 0.20 -33.03 -23.41
N ALA A 261 -1.12 -33.07 -23.55
CA ALA A 261 -1.88 -34.32 -23.60
C ALA A 261 -1.58 -35.18 -24.85
N GLN A 262 -0.94 -34.60 -25.87
CA GLN A 262 -0.53 -35.23 -27.12
C GLN A 262 0.95 -35.67 -27.09
N GLU A 263 1.60 -35.58 -25.91
CA GLU A 263 3.04 -35.87 -25.72
C GLU A 263 3.98 -34.90 -26.47
N GLU A 264 3.48 -33.72 -26.87
CA GLU A 264 4.29 -32.68 -27.49
C GLU A 264 4.84 -31.71 -26.42
N GLU A 265 6.07 -31.21 -26.64
CA GLU A 265 6.69 -30.24 -25.73
C GLU A 265 6.27 -28.83 -26.06
N GLU A 266 5.74 -28.12 -25.05
CA GLU A 266 5.27 -26.73 -25.15
C GLU A 266 5.88 -25.86 -24.05
N PHE A 267 6.00 -24.55 -24.29
CA PHE A 267 6.30 -23.58 -23.25
C PHE A 267 5.04 -23.21 -22.46
N ALA A 268 5.19 -23.08 -21.14
CA ALA A 268 4.10 -22.61 -20.28
C ALA A 268 3.75 -21.16 -20.55
N TRP A 269 2.51 -20.76 -20.20
CA TRP A 269 2.05 -19.40 -20.19
C TRP A 269 2.12 -18.86 -18.77
N THR A 270 2.74 -17.69 -18.59
CA THR A 270 3.05 -17.17 -17.26
C THR A 270 2.36 -15.84 -16.97
N THR A 271 2.13 -15.60 -15.67
CA THR A 271 1.65 -14.31 -15.15
C THR A 271 2.46 -13.90 -13.94
N SER A 272 2.55 -12.59 -13.69
CA SER A 272 2.99 -12.06 -12.40
C SER A 272 2.09 -10.91 -11.94
N TRP A 273 2.00 -10.70 -10.63
CA TRP A 273 1.16 -9.66 -10.06
C TRP A 273 1.71 -9.21 -8.71
N GLY A 274 1.63 -7.89 -8.42
CA GLY A 274 2.30 -7.32 -7.26
C GLY A 274 1.62 -6.10 -6.66
N SER A 275 1.76 -5.98 -5.33
CA SER A 275 1.40 -4.81 -4.53
C SER A 275 2.35 -4.67 -3.35
N SER A 276 2.53 -3.45 -2.82
CA SER A 276 3.57 -3.14 -1.83
C SER A 276 3.08 -2.25 -0.70
N THR A 277 3.97 -1.94 0.22
CA THR A 277 3.77 -0.92 1.27
C THR A 277 3.38 0.46 0.73
N ARG A 278 3.41 0.68 -0.60
CA ARG A 278 2.83 1.86 -1.26
C ARG A 278 1.35 2.05 -0.92
N LEU A 279 0.62 0.98 -0.64
CA LEU A 279 -0.78 1.06 -0.19
C LEU A 279 -0.95 1.88 1.08
N ILE A 280 0.02 1.84 2.01
CA ILE A 280 0.00 2.69 3.22
C ILE A 280 0.15 4.17 2.82
N GLY A 281 1.03 4.47 1.86
CA GLY A 281 1.15 5.81 1.31
C GLY A 281 -0.15 6.30 0.66
N GLY A 282 -0.79 5.44 -0.14
CA GLY A 282 -2.09 5.71 -0.76
C GLY A 282 -3.18 5.99 0.28
N LEU A 283 -3.23 5.19 1.34
CA LEU A 283 -4.16 5.37 2.44
C LEU A 283 -4.01 6.75 3.13
N ILE A 284 -2.76 7.15 3.43
CA ILE A 284 -2.47 8.46 4.01
C ILE A 284 -2.96 9.56 3.08
N MET A 285 -2.63 9.47 1.79
CA MET A 285 -2.96 10.48 0.79
C MET A 285 -4.46 10.54 0.44
N THR A 286 -5.21 9.49 0.70
CA THR A 286 -6.67 9.44 0.46
C THR A 286 -7.48 9.93 1.66
N HIS A 287 -7.13 9.50 2.87
CA HIS A 287 -8.03 9.66 4.02
C HIS A 287 -7.58 10.70 5.04
N SER A 288 -6.27 10.94 5.20
CA SER A 288 -5.74 11.84 6.24
C SER A 288 -6.19 13.28 6.04
N ASP A 289 -6.20 14.03 7.13
CA ASP A 289 -6.56 15.45 7.16
C ASP A 289 -5.51 16.29 7.89
N ASP A 290 -5.76 17.58 8.06
CA ASP A 290 -4.84 18.50 8.72
C ASP A 290 -4.76 18.31 10.26
N ASN A 291 -5.49 17.32 10.78
CA ASN A 291 -5.41 16.89 12.18
C ASN A 291 -4.61 15.57 12.36
N GLY A 292 -4.26 14.90 11.29
CA GLY A 292 -3.45 13.69 11.31
C GLY A 292 -3.95 12.56 10.42
N LEU A 293 -3.49 11.36 10.72
CA LEU A 293 -3.89 10.14 10.03
C LEU A 293 -5.37 9.83 10.26
N VAL A 294 -5.99 9.20 9.26
CA VAL A 294 -7.35 8.62 9.35
C VAL A 294 -7.28 7.19 8.83
N LEU A 295 -7.64 6.24 9.67
CA LEU A 295 -7.53 4.81 9.35
C LEU A 295 -8.91 4.18 9.12
N PRO A 296 -9.11 3.50 7.99
CA PRO A 296 -10.23 2.58 7.83
C PRO A 296 -10.18 1.47 8.89
N PRO A 297 -11.26 1.17 9.60
CA PRO A 297 -11.25 0.20 10.69
C PRO A 297 -10.76 -1.19 10.31
N ARG A 298 -11.03 -1.64 9.08
CA ARG A 298 -10.66 -3.00 8.63
C ARG A 298 -9.16 -3.26 8.61
N ILE A 299 -8.33 -2.19 8.52
CA ILE A 299 -6.87 -2.32 8.54
C ILE A 299 -6.21 -1.56 9.70
N ALA A 300 -6.97 -0.86 10.52
CA ALA A 300 -6.43 -0.07 11.62
C ALA A 300 -5.60 -0.92 12.59
N SER A 301 -4.49 -0.38 13.08
CA SER A 301 -3.61 -1.05 14.07
C SER A 301 -4.34 -1.33 15.37
N ALA A 302 -5.25 -0.44 15.79
CA ALA A 302 -6.24 -0.67 16.82
C ALA A 302 -7.56 -0.01 16.43
N HIS A 303 -8.69 -0.53 16.93
CA HIS A 303 -10.03 -0.03 16.58
C HIS A 303 -10.50 1.09 17.51
N VAL A 304 -10.09 1.01 18.77
CA VAL A 304 -10.52 1.93 19.81
C VAL A 304 -9.42 2.18 20.82
N VAL A 305 -9.34 3.41 21.32
CA VAL A 305 -8.57 3.75 22.51
C VAL A 305 -9.50 4.19 23.64
N LEU A 306 -9.26 3.67 24.83
CA LEU A 306 -9.90 4.05 26.07
C LEU A 306 -9.00 5.03 26.82
N LEU A 307 -9.53 6.18 27.16
CA LEU A 307 -8.85 7.29 27.80
C LEU A 307 -9.44 7.52 29.21
N PRO A 308 -8.95 6.82 30.24
CA PRO A 308 -9.42 7.02 31.60
C PRO A 308 -9.04 8.43 32.10
N ILE A 309 -10.00 9.13 32.70
CA ILE A 309 -9.85 10.52 33.22
C ILE A 309 -10.20 10.51 34.69
N TYR A 310 -9.25 10.77 35.56
CA TYR A 310 -9.40 10.84 37.01
C TYR A 310 -8.57 11.98 37.60
N ARG A 311 -8.96 12.45 38.78
CA ARG A 311 -8.28 13.56 39.48
C ARG A 311 -7.81 13.17 40.87
N SER A 312 -8.29 12.08 41.44
CA SER A 312 -7.91 11.55 42.75
C SER A 312 -7.58 10.06 42.64
N ASP A 313 -6.85 9.51 43.61
CA ASP A 313 -6.55 8.09 43.68
C ASP A 313 -7.83 7.24 43.85
N ALA A 314 -8.81 7.74 44.60
CA ALA A 314 -10.12 7.07 44.74
C ALA A 314 -10.87 6.98 43.38
N ASP A 315 -10.91 8.08 42.62
CA ASP A 315 -11.47 8.05 41.27
C ASP A 315 -10.71 7.13 40.35
N ARG A 316 -9.37 7.07 40.49
CA ARG A 316 -8.50 6.25 39.64
C ARG A 316 -8.86 4.78 39.71
N GLU A 317 -9.01 4.22 40.91
CA GLU A 317 -9.34 2.81 41.08
C GLU A 317 -10.66 2.46 40.40
N GLN A 318 -11.71 3.26 40.62
CA GLN A 318 -13.01 3.07 40.02
C GLN A 318 -12.97 3.19 38.47
N VAL A 319 -12.31 4.25 37.97
CA VAL A 319 -12.22 4.49 36.51
C VAL A 319 -11.41 3.42 35.83
N MET A 320 -10.31 2.96 36.42
CA MET A 320 -9.48 1.90 35.83
C MET A 320 -10.22 0.57 35.80
N THR A 321 -10.88 0.17 36.89
CA THR A 321 -11.68 -1.07 36.94
C THR A 321 -12.76 -1.07 35.85
N TYR A 322 -13.50 0.04 35.70
CA TYR A 322 -14.51 0.18 34.65
C TYR A 322 -13.89 0.13 33.25
N THR A 323 -12.76 0.79 33.05
CA THR A 323 -12.04 0.81 31.77
C THR A 323 -11.53 -0.55 31.36
N GLU A 324 -10.96 -1.32 32.31
CA GLU A 324 -10.46 -2.67 32.06
C GLU A 324 -11.58 -3.64 31.74
N GLN A 325 -12.72 -3.52 32.44
CA GLN A 325 -13.91 -4.32 32.10
C GLN A 325 -14.44 -3.99 30.71
N LEU A 326 -14.55 -2.70 30.36
CA LEU A 326 -14.97 -2.28 29.01
C LEU A 326 -14.00 -2.81 27.94
N ALA A 327 -12.69 -2.76 28.21
CA ALA A 327 -11.70 -3.28 27.30
C ALA A 327 -11.83 -4.80 27.09
N ALA A 328 -12.11 -5.55 28.16
CA ALA A 328 -12.35 -6.99 28.08
C ALA A 328 -13.59 -7.31 27.25
N ASP A 329 -14.71 -6.59 27.48
CA ASP A 329 -15.95 -6.78 26.74
C ASP A 329 -15.78 -6.47 25.24
N LEU A 330 -15.01 -5.43 24.89
CA LEU A 330 -14.71 -5.09 23.51
C LEU A 330 -13.77 -6.11 22.85
N ARG A 331 -12.72 -6.58 23.55
CA ARG A 331 -11.78 -7.58 23.02
C ARG A 331 -12.44 -8.95 22.79
N ALA A 332 -13.53 -9.24 23.47
CA ALA A 332 -14.33 -10.44 23.26
C ALA A 332 -15.13 -10.41 21.93
N GLN A 333 -15.30 -9.23 21.33
CA GLN A 333 -15.98 -9.08 20.05
C GLN A 333 -15.06 -9.37 18.87
N MET A 334 -15.65 -9.82 17.77
CA MET A 334 -14.95 -10.06 16.52
C MET A 334 -15.35 -9.01 15.48
N TYR A 335 -14.35 -8.49 14.77
CA TYR A 335 -14.56 -7.59 13.64
C TYR A 335 -13.72 -8.06 12.44
N HIS A 336 -14.38 -8.35 11.31
CA HIS A 336 -13.73 -8.92 10.11
C HIS A 336 -12.73 -10.04 10.42
N HIS A 337 -13.23 -11.09 11.12
CA HIS A 337 -12.50 -12.31 11.48
C HIS A 337 -11.29 -12.11 12.42
N ARG A 338 -11.20 -10.97 13.09
CA ARG A 338 -10.19 -10.74 14.13
C ARG A 338 -10.81 -10.15 15.39
N PRO A 339 -10.23 -10.41 16.58
CA PRO A 339 -10.68 -9.75 17.81
C PRO A 339 -10.54 -8.22 17.69
N VAL A 340 -11.48 -7.50 18.27
CA VAL A 340 -11.39 -6.06 18.41
C VAL A 340 -10.11 -5.68 19.17
N GLN A 341 -9.29 -4.83 18.57
CA GLN A 341 -8.05 -4.34 19.16
C GLN A 341 -8.34 -3.07 19.96
N VAL A 342 -7.97 -3.10 21.27
CA VAL A 342 -8.27 -2.04 22.24
C VAL A 342 -6.98 -1.57 22.88
N GLU A 343 -6.70 -0.29 22.76
CA GLU A 343 -5.63 0.42 23.48
C GLU A 343 -6.20 1.07 24.75
N ILE A 344 -5.43 1.07 25.83
CA ILE A 344 -5.73 1.85 27.05
C ILE A 344 -4.57 2.80 27.26
N ASP A 345 -4.85 4.08 27.28
CA ASP A 345 -3.80 5.09 27.48
C ASP A 345 -3.95 5.76 28.85
N THR A 346 -3.02 5.46 29.74
CA THR A 346 -2.99 5.97 31.10
C THR A 346 -1.93 7.07 31.32
N ARG A 347 -1.26 7.53 30.25
CA ARG A 347 -0.25 8.59 30.36
C ARG A 347 -0.85 9.86 30.94
N ASP A 348 -0.18 10.44 31.93
CA ASP A 348 -0.61 11.72 32.55
C ASP A 348 0.00 12.92 31.79
N ILE A 349 -0.55 13.20 30.59
CA ILE A 349 -0.14 14.30 29.73
C ILE A 349 -1.33 15.22 29.36
N GLY A 350 -2.39 15.15 30.16
CA GLY A 350 -3.57 15.99 29.98
C GLY A 350 -4.24 15.85 28.60
N GLY A 351 -4.73 16.95 28.06
CA GLY A 351 -5.44 16.98 26.76
C GLY A 351 -4.59 16.57 25.55
N ALA A 352 -3.26 16.59 25.66
CA ALA A 352 -2.36 16.15 24.58
C ALA A 352 -2.55 14.67 24.24
N ARG A 353 -2.93 13.84 25.20
CA ARG A 353 -3.19 12.40 25.04
C ARG A 353 -4.25 12.13 23.98
N GLY A 354 -5.38 12.81 24.04
CA GLY A 354 -6.44 12.67 23.03
C GLY A 354 -5.98 13.09 21.62
N TRP A 355 -5.17 14.15 21.52
CA TRP A 355 -4.63 14.62 20.25
C TRP A 355 -3.58 13.68 19.65
N ASP A 356 -2.77 13.01 20.48
CA ASP A 356 -1.84 11.99 19.98
C ASP A 356 -2.58 10.86 19.27
N TRP A 357 -3.71 10.41 19.81
CA TRP A 357 -4.54 9.38 19.18
C TRP A 357 -5.29 9.87 17.93
N ILE A 358 -5.66 11.15 17.89
CA ILE A 358 -6.20 11.79 16.68
C ILE A 358 -5.14 11.76 15.58
N LYS A 359 -3.90 12.16 15.87
CA LYS A 359 -2.79 12.13 14.92
C LYS A 359 -2.46 10.71 14.45
N LYS A 360 -2.56 9.72 15.34
CA LYS A 360 -2.36 8.29 15.03
C LYS A 360 -3.50 7.66 14.22
N GLY A 361 -4.61 8.38 14.06
CA GLY A 361 -5.71 7.95 13.21
C GLY A 361 -6.59 6.84 13.76
N ILE A 362 -6.60 6.65 15.09
CA ILE A 362 -7.44 5.59 15.67
C ILE A 362 -8.93 5.84 15.37
N PRO A 363 -9.68 4.82 14.89
CA PRO A 363 -11.07 5.01 14.46
C PRO A 363 -11.99 5.55 15.53
N VAL A 364 -11.89 5.02 16.76
CA VAL A 364 -12.77 5.40 17.87
C VAL A 364 -11.96 5.77 19.11
N ARG A 365 -12.34 6.84 19.77
CA ARG A 365 -11.80 7.27 21.07
C ARG A 365 -12.91 7.33 22.08
N VAL A 366 -12.68 6.78 23.27
CA VAL A 366 -13.64 6.75 24.38
C VAL A 366 -13.00 7.40 25.59
N GLU A 367 -13.55 8.49 26.06
CA GLU A 367 -13.18 9.12 27.32
C GLU A 367 -14.06 8.59 28.44
N ILE A 368 -13.48 8.25 29.59
CA ILE A 368 -14.16 7.63 30.72
C ILE A 368 -13.75 8.36 31.99
N GLY A 369 -14.70 9.06 32.59
CA GLY A 369 -14.52 9.74 33.86
C GLY A 369 -15.57 9.34 34.89
N PRO A 370 -15.47 9.78 36.17
CA PRO A 370 -16.43 9.42 37.23
C PRO A 370 -17.88 9.80 36.89
N LYS A 371 -18.08 10.90 36.18
CA LYS A 371 -19.45 11.33 35.76
C LYS A 371 -20.05 10.43 34.70
N ASP A 372 -19.22 9.85 33.83
CA ASP A 372 -19.64 8.95 32.77
C ASP A 372 -20.02 7.59 33.39
N ILE A 373 -19.24 7.12 34.36
CA ILE A 373 -19.53 5.90 35.12
C ILE A 373 -20.87 6.02 35.90
N GLN A 374 -21.10 7.17 36.55
CA GLN A 374 -22.36 7.40 37.28
C GLN A 374 -23.61 7.30 36.37
N LYS A 375 -23.45 7.65 35.08
CA LYS A 375 -24.54 7.60 34.09
C LYS A 375 -24.54 6.29 33.29
N ASP A 376 -23.61 5.39 33.55
CA ASP A 376 -23.30 4.22 32.73
C ASP A 376 -23.24 4.58 31.23
N ALA A 377 -22.52 5.65 30.91
CA ALA A 377 -22.38 6.18 29.55
C ALA A 377 -20.90 6.41 29.21
N LEU A 378 -20.59 6.46 27.94
CA LEU A 378 -19.26 6.64 27.39
C LEU A 378 -19.23 7.91 26.52
N PHE A 379 -18.15 8.68 26.60
CA PHE A 379 -18.00 9.89 25.77
C PHE A 379 -17.14 9.54 24.55
N VAL A 380 -17.81 9.31 23.42
CA VAL A 380 -17.25 8.70 22.20
C VAL A 380 -16.98 9.72 21.14
N GLY A 381 -15.77 9.71 20.57
CA GLY A 381 -15.37 10.47 19.38
C GLY A 381 -14.95 9.56 18.25
N ARG A 382 -15.43 9.82 17.03
CA ARG A 382 -15.05 9.11 15.81
C ARG A 382 -13.99 9.91 15.04
N ARG A 383 -13.07 9.21 14.35
CA ARG A 383 -11.98 9.86 13.61
C ARG A 383 -12.38 10.36 12.22
N ASP A 384 -13.44 9.81 11.66
CA ASP A 384 -14.01 10.22 10.37
C ASP A 384 -14.84 11.51 10.45
N HIS A 385 -15.08 12.03 11.65
CA HIS A 385 -15.76 13.31 11.94
C HIS A 385 -14.77 14.35 12.48
N ASP A 386 -15.28 15.57 12.77
CA ASP A 386 -14.49 16.60 13.45
C ASP A 386 -13.94 16.03 14.77
N PRO A 387 -12.63 16.12 15.02
CA PRO A 387 -12.00 15.59 16.24
C PRO A 387 -12.59 16.11 17.56
N LYS A 388 -13.26 17.27 17.54
CA LYS A 388 -13.94 17.87 18.70
C LYS A 388 -15.36 17.36 18.89
N GLN A 389 -15.93 16.74 17.88
CA GLN A 389 -17.28 16.17 17.96
C GLN A 389 -17.23 14.87 18.77
N LYS A 390 -18.00 14.84 19.85
CA LYS A 390 -18.13 13.67 20.72
C LYS A 390 -19.59 13.50 21.12
N THR A 391 -20.01 12.26 21.32
CA THR A 391 -21.36 11.89 21.68
C THR A 391 -21.35 11.02 22.94
N SER A 392 -22.26 11.27 23.84
CA SER A 392 -22.48 10.40 25.01
C SER A 392 -23.38 9.23 24.61
N ILE A 393 -22.89 8.00 24.77
CA ILE A 393 -23.58 6.77 24.38
C ILE A 393 -23.66 5.86 25.63
N PRO A 394 -24.84 5.28 25.99
CA PRO A 394 -24.94 4.27 27.05
C PRO A 394 -23.98 3.11 26.78
N ARG A 395 -23.29 2.61 27.80
CA ARG A 395 -22.30 1.53 27.68
C ARG A 395 -22.86 0.29 26.97
N THR A 396 -24.03 -0.15 27.36
CA THR A 396 -24.69 -1.32 26.78
C THR A 396 -24.95 -1.13 25.30
N GLN A 397 -25.46 0.04 24.89
CA GLN A 397 -25.69 0.39 23.49
C GLN A 397 -24.36 0.43 22.72
N PHE A 398 -23.33 1.07 23.26
CA PHE A 398 -22.03 1.14 22.63
C PHE A 398 -21.43 -0.24 22.35
N LEU A 399 -21.51 -1.15 23.33
CA LEU A 399 -21.02 -2.53 23.16
C LEU A 399 -21.82 -3.30 22.10
N GLN A 400 -23.14 -3.11 22.04
CA GLN A 400 -24.00 -3.75 21.03
C GLN A 400 -23.76 -3.23 19.62
N GLU A 401 -23.48 -1.94 19.47
CA GLU A 401 -23.37 -1.25 18.19
C GLU A 401 -21.91 -1.05 17.75
N PHE A 402 -20.91 -1.49 18.53
CA PHE A 402 -19.51 -1.13 18.26
C PHE A 402 -19.01 -1.55 16.87
N THR A 403 -19.32 -2.77 16.45
CA THR A 403 -18.92 -3.24 15.10
C THR A 403 -19.68 -2.50 14.00
N THR A 404 -20.93 -2.11 14.21
CA THR A 404 -21.70 -1.28 13.30
C THR A 404 -21.12 0.13 13.18
N ILE A 405 -20.63 0.71 14.29
CA ILE A 405 -19.92 1.99 14.28
C ILE A 405 -18.65 1.90 13.42
N LEU A 406 -17.91 0.79 13.51
CA LEU A 406 -16.73 0.56 12.68
C LEU A 406 -17.08 0.43 11.19
N ASP A 407 -18.15 -0.29 10.85
CA ASP A 407 -18.62 -0.41 9.47
C ASP A 407 -19.13 0.92 8.91
N ASP A 408 -19.78 1.74 9.73
CA ASP A 408 -20.18 3.09 9.35
C ASP A 408 -18.95 3.97 9.03
N ILE A 409 -17.92 3.93 9.84
CA ILE A 409 -16.65 4.64 9.58
C ILE A 409 -16.05 4.17 8.26
N GLN A 410 -15.97 2.85 8.04
CA GLN A 410 -15.43 2.23 6.83
C GLN A 410 -16.17 2.73 5.59
N ARG A 411 -17.50 2.69 5.62
CA ARG A 411 -18.36 3.14 4.53
C ARG A 411 -18.22 4.64 4.28
N HIS A 412 -18.30 5.47 5.30
CA HIS A 412 -18.16 6.92 5.18
C HIS A 412 -16.82 7.33 4.55
N LEU A 413 -15.72 6.66 4.91
CA LEU A 413 -14.41 6.91 4.31
C LEU A 413 -14.39 6.55 2.82
N PHE A 414 -15.01 5.42 2.44
CA PHE A 414 -15.12 5.01 1.05
C PHE A 414 -15.96 6.01 0.22
N GLU A 415 -17.16 6.35 0.70
CA GLU A 415 -18.07 7.27 0.04
C GLU A 415 -17.43 8.66 -0.16
N ARG A 416 -16.76 9.18 0.87
CA ARG A 416 -16.02 10.45 0.78
C ARG A 416 -14.92 10.42 -0.28
N ALA A 417 -14.16 9.35 -0.37
CA ALA A 417 -13.12 9.19 -1.37
C ALA A 417 -13.70 9.00 -2.78
N GLN A 418 -14.84 8.31 -2.90
CA GLN A 418 -15.55 8.12 -4.15
C GLN A 418 -16.10 9.45 -4.68
N ASP A 419 -16.79 10.20 -3.85
CA ASP A 419 -17.33 11.54 -4.21
C ASP A 419 -16.21 12.48 -4.65
N PHE A 420 -15.06 12.44 -3.95
CA PHE A 420 -13.89 13.22 -4.34
C PHE A 420 -13.36 12.82 -5.72
N ARG A 421 -13.23 11.54 -6.01
CA ARG A 421 -12.79 11.02 -7.31
C ARG A 421 -13.78 11.42 -8.42
N GLU A 422 -15.08 11.21 -8.21
CA GLU A 422 -16.12 11.51 -9.19
C GLU A 422 -16.18 13.01 -9.51
N THR A 423 -16.16 13.86 -8.49
CA THR A 423 -16.14 15.32 -8.65
C THR A 423 -14.90 15.82 -9.42
N ASN A 424 -13.76 15.10 -9.31
CA ASN A 424 -12.52 15.48 -9.96
C ASN A 424 -12.19 14.61 -11.19
N THR A 425 -13.19 13.94 -11.77
CA THR A 425 -13.08 13.19 -13.03
C THR A 425 -13.95 13.85 -14.09
N GLN A 426 -13.38 14.22 -15.24
CA GLN A 426 -14.10 14.88 -16.31
C GLN A 426 -13.96 14.13 -17.63
N ARG A 427 -15.05 14.13 -18.43
CA ARG A 427 -15.00 13.67 -19.81
C ARG A 427 -14.56 14.82 -20.72
N LEU A 428 -13.48 14.63 -21.45
CA LEU A 428 -12.85 15.64 -22.28
C LEU A 428 -12.67 15.09 -23.70
N ASP A 429 -13.59 15.41 -24.59
CA ASP A 429 -13.62 14.91 -25.97
C ASP A 429 -12.96 15.90 -26.94
N ASN A 430 -12.59 17.09 -26.49
CA ASN A 430 -11.92 18.13 -27.29
C ASN A 430 -10.45 18.29 -26.84
N ARG A 431 -9.51 18.36 -27.80
CA ARG A 431 -8.09 18.44 -27.58
C ARG A 431 -7.68 19.72 -26.83
N GLU A 432 -8.22 20.86 -27.20
CA GLU A 432 -7.86 22.14 -26.59
C GLU A 432 -8.30 22.20 -25.12
N VAL A 433 -9.50 21.66 -24.84
CA VAL A 433 -10.02 21.54 -23.47
C VAL A 433 -9.18 20.57 -22.65
N PHE A 434 -8.73 19.45 -23.24
CA PHE A 434 -7.85 18.49 -22.61
C PHE A 434 -6.50 19.11 -22.25
N ASP A 435 -5.88 19.81 -23.18
CA ASP A 435 -4.59 20.49 -22.96
C ASP A 435 -4.71 21.58 -21.89
N ALA A 436 -5.79 22.38 -21.89
CA ALA A 436 -6.08 23.39 -20.88
C ALA A 436 -6.31 22.77 -19.48
N TYR A 437 -6.97 21.61 -19.41
CA TYR A 437 -7.26 20.91 -18.15
C TYR A 437 -5.98 20.50 -17.42
N PHE A 438 -4.92 20.12 -18.14
CA PHE A 438 -3.64 19.73 -17.56
C PHE A 438 -2.59 20.84 -17.57
N THR A 439 -2.92 22.03 -18.09
CA THR A 439 -2.00 23.18 -18.07
C THR A 439 -1.95 23.79 -16.68
N PRO A 440 -0.78 23.91 -16.05
CA PRO A 440 -0.65 24.53 -14.73
C PRO A 440 -1.11 25.98 -14.73
N ARG A 441 -1.87 26.38 -13.70
CA ARG A 441 -2.27 27.80 -13.51
C ARG A 441 -1.09 28.68 -13.15
N SER A 442 -0.08 28.10 -12.46
CA SER A 442 1.17 28.78 -12.13
C SER A 442 2.36 28.00 -12.71
N PRO A 443 3.15 28.60 -13.63
CA PRO A 443 4.39 27.97 -14.13
C PRO A 443 5.44 27.75 -13.04
N GLU A 444 5.45 28.58 -12.00
CA GLU A 444 6.40 28.52 -10.88
C GLU A 444 6.06 27.40 -9.89
N LYS A 445 4.77 27.11 -9.75
CA LYS A 445 4.25 25.98 -8.96
C LYS A 445 3.38 25.09 -9.85
N PRO A 446 3.98 24.22 -10.67
CA PRO A 446 3.22 23.37 -11.59
C PRO A 446 2.54 22.24 -10.81
N GLU A 447 1.47 22.58 -10.12
CA GLU A 447 0.56 21.59 -9.53
C GLU A 447 -0.30 20.98 -10.65
N ILE A 448 -0.80 19.78 -10.38
CA ILE A 448 -1.88 19.21 -11.20
C ILE A 448 -3.18 19.84 -10.73
N HIS A 449 -3.84 20.56 -11.62
CA HIS A 449 -5.09 21.25 -11.29
C HIS A 449 -6.33 20.45 -11.63
N GLY A 450 -6.24 19.56 -12.63
CA GLY A 450 -7.36 18.80 -13.12
C GLY A 450 -7.82 17.73 -12.15
N GLY A 451 -7.41 16.55 -12.40
CA GLY A 451 -7.83 15.29 -11.81
C GLY A 451 -7.74 14.21 -12.88
N PHE A 452 -8.73 13.35 -12.99
CA PHE A 452 -8.80 12.36 -14.04
C PHE A 452 -9.54 12.91 -15.27
N ALA A 453 -9.01 12.61 -16.45
CA ALA A 453 -9.65 12.91 -17.72
C ALA A 453 -10.02 11.60 -18.42
N LEU A 454 -11.31 11.47 -18.79
CA LEU A 454 -11.79 10.41 -19.67
C LEU A 454 -11.81 10.97 -21.10
N SER A 455 -10.96 10.45 -21.96
CA SER A 455 -10.79 10.93 -23.34
C SER A 455 -10.65 9.77 -24.32
N HIS A 456 -10.98 10.00 -25.57
CA HIS A 456 -10.72 9.05 -26.63
C HIS A 456 -9.21 8.86 -26.86
N TRP A 457 -8.81 7.62 -27.08
CA TRP A 457 -7.43 7.26 -27.38
C TRP A 457 -7.35 6.47 -28.68
N CYS A 458 -6.52 6.93 -29.61
CA CYS A 458 -6.36 6.33 -30.94
C CYS A 458 -5.48 5.06 -30.96
N GLY A 459 -4.89 4.67 -29.82
CA GLY A 459 -3.98 3.52 -29.72
C GLY A 459 -2.55 3.79 -30.19
N ALA A 460 -2.25 4.95 -30.77
CA ALA A 460 -0.92 5.27 -31.26
C ALA A 460 0.02 5.66 -30.11
N VAL A 461 1.20 5.02 -30.03
CA VAL A 461 2.22 5.28 -28.99
C VAL A 461 2.71 6.74 -29.03
N SER A 462 2.83 7.33 -30.23
CA SER A 462 3.24 8.73 -30.42
C SER A 462 2.32 9.74 -29.73
N TYR A 463 1.03 9.44 -29.60
CA TYR A 463 0.07 10.32 -28.91
C TYR A 463 0.13 10.23 -27.39
N THR A 464 0.59 9.13 -26.80
CA THR A 464 0.81 9.04 -25.36
C THR A 464 1.95 9.93 -24.88
N HIS A 465 2.86 10.31 -25.78
CA HIS A 465 3.97 11.23 -25.49
C HIS A 465 3.70 12.68 -25.90
N LEU A 466 2.82 12.93 -26.88
CA LEU A 466 2.54 14.28 -27.42
C LEU A 466 1.37 14.99 -26.71
N THR A 467 0.49 14.24 -26.04
CA THR A 467 -0.75 14.79 -25.45
C THR A 467 -0.55 15.39 -24.08
N LEU A 468 0.55 15.08 -23.42
CA LEU A 468 0.90 15.73 -22.16
C LEU A 468 1.98 16.77 -22.47
N PRO A 469 1.81 18.05 -22.09
CA PRO A 469 2.91 19.00 -22.14
C PRO A 469 4.14 18.33 -21.51
N THR A 470 5.31 18.54 -22.09
CA THR A 470 6.59 17.93 -21.64
C THR A 470 6.85 18.10 -20.14
N ARG A 471 6.11 18.98 -19.47
CA ARG A 471 6.10 19.18 -18.03
C ARG A 471 5.22 18.17 -17.27
N CYS A 472 4.28 17.50 -17.90
CA CYS A 472 3.50 16.39 -17.30
C CYS A 472 4.27 15.07 -17.21
N HIS A 473 5.33 14.86 -17.98
CA HIS A 473 6.27 13.77 -17.72
C HIS A 473 6.83 13.81 -16.28
N ARG A 474 6.93 15.00 -15.68
CA ARG A 474 7.27 15.14 -14.26
C ARG A 474 6.15 14.69 -13.30
N CYS A 475 4.92 14.66 -13.75
CA CYS A 475 3.79 14.27 -12.90
C CYS A 475 3.56 12.76 -12.88
N ARG A 476 3.75 12.05 -14.00
CA ARG A 476 3.66 10.58 -14.07
C ARG A 476 4.84 9.90 -13.37
N SER A 477 6.04 10.42 -13.54
CA SER A 477 7.27 9.81 -12.99
C SER A 477 7.53 10.10 -11.51
N ARG A 478 6.72 10.92 -10.85
CA ARG A 478 6.95 11.28 -9.46
C ARG A 478 6.30 10.34 -8.46
N TRP A 479 5.38 9.48 -8.90
CA TRP A 479 4.64 8.59 -8.04
C TRP A 479 4.57 7.12 -8.53
N SER A 480 5.09 6.83 -9.73
CA SER A 480 5.27 5.47 -10.24
C SER A 480 6.65 4.94 -9.96
#